data_5f48cfd7b2acbb9020957c65ea8c4aed
#
_entry.id   5f48cfd7b2acbb9020957c65ea8c4aed
#
_cell.length_a   1.000
_cell.length_b   1.000
_cell.length_c   1.000
_cell.angle_alpha   90.00
_cell.angle_beta   90.00
_cell.angle_gamma   90.00
#
_symmetry.space_group_name_H-M   'P 1'
#
loop_
_entity.id
_entity.type
_entity.pdbx_description
1 polymer ?
#
loop_
_entity_poly.entity_id
_entity_poly.type
_entity_poly.pdbx_seq_one_letter_code
_entity_poly.pdbx_strand_id
1 'polypeptide(L)'
;MSARTSLHLAAEIGGPPHYDAGHYLRLAGLAEDGALDYVTLGDSFARPGLDALAVLARVAPATDRIGLVPTVTTTHTEPFHVSSAVATLDWVSRGRAGWQADVSTTEAEARLFGRRPAAPPAAPPAALWQEAGEVADVSGRLWDSWEDDAEIRDAATGRFIDRDKLHYVDFEGSTFTVKGPAIVPRPPQGRPVTVIDATTAPAREAAARHADVVHIRATTPEQAAAVRDEVRRKAAGHGRDPEALRVLVALTVDLGDVETAPEPGLESGPQLAGRGTYFRGGPVDLADLIAQWHRSGAADGFHLTPITPERDLERIVNGTVALLQHRSLFRTFHPGGTLREHLGLVRPASRYAAARTAAKEA
;
A
#
# COMPACT_ATOMS: atom_id res chain seq x y z
N MET A 1 -10.07 -14.79 25.64
CA MET A 1 -8.71 -14.43 25.22
C MET A 1 -8.83 -13.82 23.84
N SER A 2 -8.66 -12.51 23.69
CA SER A 2 -8.65 -11.86 22.37
C SER A 2 -7.50 -12.46 21.55
N ALA A 3 -7.79 -12.91 20.32
CA ALA A 3 -6.75 -13.36 19.41
C ALA A 3 -5.73 -12.22 19.30
N ARG A 4 -4.45 -12.51 19.60
CA ARG A 4 -3.38 -11.52 19.41
C ARG A 4 -3.37 -11.13 17.93
N THR A 5 -3.59 -9.88 17.64
CA THR A 5 -3.44 -9.31 16.28
C THR A 5 -2.01 -9.61 15.80
N SER A 6 -1.87 -10.10 14.59
CA SER A 6 -0.56 -10.34 13.98
C SER A 6 0.18 -9.02 13.84
N LEU A 7 1.48 -8.99 14.17
CA LEU A 7 2.34 -7.83 13.88
C LEU A 7 2.63 -7.78 12.38
N HIS A 8 2.45 -6.62 11.77
CA HIS A 8 2.77 -6.37 10.36
C HIS A 8 4.01 -5.47 10.24
N LEU A 9 4.91 -5.82 9.35
CA LEU A 9 6.11 -5.04 9.05
C LEU A 9 6.27 -4.85 7.55
N ALA A 10 6.51 -3.61 7.15
CA ALA A 10 6.80 -3.24 5.77
C ALA A 10 7.99 -2.28 5.73
N ALA A 11 8.65 -2.18 4.57
CA ALA A 11 9.79 -1.29 4.40
C ALA A 11 9.75 -0.54 3.08
N GLU A 12 10.16 0.73 3.12
CA GLU A 12 10.49 1.52 1.92
C GLU A 12 11.87 1.09 1.40
N ILE A 13 11.95 0.75 0.11
CA ILE A 13 13.23 0.42 -0.56
C ILE A 13 13.73 1.55 -1.47
N GLY A 14 13.04 2.69 -1.48
CA GLY A 14 13.48 3.93 -2.10
C GLY A 14 14.54 4.65 -1.27
N GLY A 15 15.11 5.70 -1.86
CA GLY A 15 16.14 6.51 -1.22
C GLY A 15 16.62 7.61 -2.17
N PRO A 16 17.90 7.99 -2.11
CA PRO A 16 18.52 8.79 -3.17
C PRO A 16 18.32 8.11 -4.53
N PRO A 17 18.20 8.87 -5.63
CA PRO A 17 17.96 8.29 -6.96
C PRO A 17 19.00 7.23 -7.31
N HIS A 18 18.53 6.04 -7.63
CA HIS A 18 19.33 4.90 -8.08
C HIS A 18 18.79 4.40 -9.42
N TYR A 19 19.67 4.19 -10.41
CA TYR A 19 19.28 3.84 -11.78
C TYR A 19 19.66 2.40 -12.18
N ASP A 20 20.06 1.58 -11.18
CA ASP A 20 20.33 0.15 -11.37
C ASP A 20 19.21 -0.71 -10.76
N ALA A 21 18.55 -1.50 -11.60
CA ALA A 21 17.51 -2.42 -11.16
C ALA A 21 18.01 -3.45 -10.13
N GLY A 22 19.30 -3.84 -10.20
CA GLY A 22 19.92 -4.77 -9.25
C GLY A 22 19.90 -4.28 -7.82
N HIS A 23 19.94 -2.96 -7.61
CA HIS A 23 19.80 -2.34 -6.29
C HIS A 23 18.43 -2.70 -5.66
N TYR A 24 17.34 -2.45 -6.37
CA TYR A 24 15.99 -2.73 -5.88
C TYR A 24 15.71 -4.23 -5.70
N LEU A 25 16.30 -5.07 -6.57
CA LEU A 25 16.22 -6.53 -6.44
C LEU A 25 16.85 -7.01 -5.14
N ARG A 26 18.04 -6.50 -4.79
CA ARG A 26 18.70 -6.88 -3.54
C ARG A 26 17.92 -6.45 -2.31
N LEU A 27 17.41 -5.20 -2.30
CA LEU A 27 16.63 -4.70 -1.16
C LEU A 27 15.31 -5.44 -0.98
N ALA A 28 14.61 -5.74 -2.07
CA ALA A 28 13.37 -6.51 -2.01
C ALA A 28 13.62 -7.96 -1.55
N GLY A 29 14.69 -8.59 -2.05
CA GLY A 29 15.11 -9.92 -1.60
C GLY A 29 15.46 -9.94 -0.11
N LEU A 30 16.19 -8.96 0.37
CA LEU A 30 16.52 -8.82 1.78
C LEU A 30 15.27 -8.65 2.66
N ALA A 31 14.30 -7.83 2.23
CA ALA A 31 13.02 -7.68 2.93
C ALA A 31 12.21 -8.99 2.92
N GLU A 32 12.26 -9.77 1.82
CA GLU A 32 11.65 -11.08 1.73
C GLU A 32 12.28 -12.09 2.69
N ASP A 33 13.61 -12.12 2.79
CA ASP A 33 14.34 -12.97 3.74
C ASP A 33 13.95 -12.67 5.19
N GLY A 34 13.65 -11.41 5.50
CA GLY A 34 13.09 -10.98 6.79
C GLY A 34 11.63 -11.32 7.01
N ALA A 35 10.95 -11.92 6.04
CA ALA A 35 9.53 -12.18 6.05
C ALA A 35 8.65 -10.92 6.26
N LEU A 36 9.06 -9.75 5.76
CA LEU A 36 8.26 -8.54 5.79
C LEU A 36 6.99 -8.72 4.94
N ASP A 37 5.91 -8.00 5.26
CA ASP A 37 4.65 -8.11 4.51
C ASP A 37 4.79 -7.61 3.07
N TYR A 38 5.39 -6.44 2.92
CA TYR A 38 5.59 -5.81 1.62
C TYR A 38 6.72 -4.77 1.65
N VAL A 39 7.20 -4.44 0.46
CA VAL A 39 8.04 -3.27 0.23
C VAL A 39 7.25 -2.19 -0.50
N THR A 40 7.56 -0.93 -0.17
CA THR A 40 7.11 0.24 -0.92
C THR A 40 8.26 0.82 -1.74
N LEU A 41 7.91 1.46 -2.84
CA LEU A 41 8.83 2.31 -3.58
C LEU A 41 8.12 3.64 -3.86
N GLY A 42 8.65 4.71 -3.28
CA GLY A 42 8.13 6.05 -3.45
C GLY A 42 8.41 6.61 -4.83
N ASP A 43 7.40 7.23 -5.42
CA ASP A 43 7.50 7.96 -6.68
C ASP A 43 6.90 9.35 -6.55
N SER A 44 7.40 10.29 -7.36
CA SER A 44 6.92 11.67 -7.37
C SER A 44 7.39 12.37 -8.63
N PHE A 45 6.51 13.11 -9.27
CA PHE A 45 6.87 13.94 -10.42
C PHE A 45 7.77 15.14 -10.07
N ALA A 46 7.92 15.45 -8.77
CA ALA A 46 8.79 16.51 -8.30
C ALA A 46 10.25 16.09 -8.10
N ARG A 47 10.57 14.81 -8.16
CA ARG A 47 11.90 14.28 -7.87
C ARG A 47 12.41 13.38 -9.00
N PRO A 48 13.70 13.51 -9.40
CA PRO A 48 14.30 12.54 -10.31
C PRO A 48 14.28 11.13 -9.73
N GLY A 49 13.95 10.14 -10.55
CA GLY A 49 13.90 8.73 -10.14
C GLY A 49 13.43 7.84 -11.28
N LEU A 50 13.41 6.54 -11.04
CA LEU A 50 12.75 5.58 -11.91
C LEU A 50 11.28 5.47 -11.48
N ASP A 51 10.41 5.17 -12.44
CA ASP A 51 8.99 4.86 -12.21
C ASP A 51 8.85 3.68 -11.26
N ALA A 52 8.18 3.87 -10.13
CA ALA A 52 8.08 2.87 -9.07
C ALA A 52 7.35 1.61 -9.53
N LEU A 53 6.29 1.76 -10.35
CA LEU A 53 5.53 0.63 -10.85
C LEU A 53 6.37 -0.22 -11.82
N ALA A 54 7.11 0.42 -12.72
CA ALA A 54 8.00 -0.26 -13.66
C ALA A 54 9.13 -0.99 -12.93
N VAL A 55 9.73 -0.37 -11.91
CA VAL A 55 10.78 -1.00 -11.08
C VAL A 55 10.23 -2.21 -10.35
N LEU A 56 9.09 -2.10 -9.66
CA LEU A 56 8.50 -3.22 -8.93
C LEU A 56 7.97 -4.32 -9.85
N ALA A 57 7.54 -3.99 -11.09
CA ALA A 57 7.25 -5.00 -12.09
C ALA A 57 8.50 -5.80 -12.50
N ARG A 58 9.69 -5.20 -12.48
CA ARG A 58 10.97 -5.90 -12.68
C ARG A 58 11.37 -6.73 -11.46
N VAL A 59 11.03 -6.28 -10.24
CA VAL A 59 11.29 -7.03 -9.00
C VAL A 59 10.38 -8.26 -8.88
N ALA A 60 9.15 -8.18 -9.36
CA ALA A 60 8.13 -9.22 -9.22
C ALA A 60 8.58 -10.65 -9.60
N PRO A 61 9.22 -10.90 -10.77
CA PRO A 61 9.66 -12.24 -11.14
C PRO A 61 10.92 -12.72 -10.40
N ALA A 62 11.59 -11.86 -9.63
CA ALA A 62 12.82 -12.17 -8.90
C ALA A 62 12.57 -12.38 -7.39
N THR A 63 11.32 -12.30 -6.96
CA THR A 63 10.85 -12.52 -5.58
C THR A 63 9.66 -13.47 -5.61
N ASP A 64 9.42 -14.19 -4.51
CA ASP A 64 8.36 -15.20 -4.44
C ASP A 64 7.25 -14.88 -3.45
N ARG A 65 7.52 -14.08 -2.42
CA ARG A 65 6.61 -13.86 -1.29
C ARG A 65 6.34 -12.39 -0.99
N ILE A 66 7.35 -11.53 -1.03
CA ILE A 66 7.22 -10.14 -0.61
C ILE A 66 6.15 -9.39 -1.43
N GLY A 67 5.29 -8.63 -0.76
CA GLY A 67 4.34 -7.73 -1.39
C GLY A 67 5.04 -6.55 -2.06
N LEU A 68 4.50 -6.06 -3.16
CA LEU A 68 5.08 -5.03 -4.01
C LEU A 68 4.10 -3.86 -4.13
N VAL A 69 4.44 -2.73 -3.51
CA VAL A 69 3.53 -1.57 -3.37
C VAL A 69 4.20 -0.32 -3.96
N PRO A 70 4.08 -0.08 -5.27
CA PRO A 70 4.51 1.18 -5.87
C PRO A 70 3.63 2.34 -5.39
N THR A 71 4.22 3.52 -5.21
CA THR A 71 3.46 4.78 -5.10
C THR A 71 3.00 5.20 -6.49
N VAL A 72 1.74 5.61 -6.60
CA VAL A 72 1.14 6.13 -7.83
C VAL A 72 0.45 7.46 -7.53
N THR A 73 0.96 8.54 -8.13
CA THR A 73 0.33 9.86 -8.03
C THR A 73 -0.91 9.90 -8.91
N THR A 74 -2.08 9.99 -8.29
CA THR A 74 -3.38 9.91 -8.98
C THR A 74 -3.77 11.18 -9.71
N THR A 75 -3.30 12.35 -9.27
CA THR A 75 -3.74 13.67 -9.74
C THR A 75 -3.54 13.91 -11.24
N HIS A 76 -2.51 13.36 -11.84
CA HIS A 76 -2.16 13.61 -13.25
C HIS A 76 -2.14 12.34 -14.10
N THR A 77 -2.46 11.18 -13.51
CA THR A 77 -2.40 9.88 -14.15
C THR A 77 -3.80 9.42 -14.54
N GLU A 78 -3.92 8.80 -15.72
CA GLU A 78 -5.19 8.29 -16.23
C GLU A 78 -5.68 7.08 -15.40
N PRO A 79 -6.85 7.13 -14.78
CA PRO A 79 -7.32 6.08 -13.85
C PRO A 79 -7.45 4.69 -14.49
N PHE A 80 -7.91 4.62 -15.74
CA PHE A 80 -8.00 3.36 -16.47
C PHE A 80 -6.62 2.72 -16.68
N HIS A 81 -5.62 3.54 -16.98
CA HIS A 81 -4.24 3.06 -17.12
C HIS A 81 -3.66 2.58 -15.79
N VAL A 82 -3.85 3.35 -14.69
CA VAL A 82 -3.43 2.95 -13.34
C VAL A 82 -4.02 1.60 -12.97
N SER A 83 -5.33 1.43 -13.14
CA SER A 83 -6.01 0.15 -12.86
C SER A 83 -5.40 -1.02 -13.64
N SER A 84 -5.17 -0.84 -14.96
CA SER A 84 -4.57 -1.87 -15.82
C SER A 84 -3.14 -2.22 -15.42
N ALA A 85 -2.34 -1.21 -15.07
CA ALA A 85 -0.94 -1.39 -14.68
C ALA A 85 -0.80 -2.12 -13.35
N VAL A 86 -1.61 -1.74 -12.33
CA VAL A 86 -1.63 -2.42 -11.03
C VAL A 86 -2.16 -3.85 -11.15
N ALA A 87 -3.21 -4.09 -11.96
CA ALA A 87 -3.69 -5.43 -12.24
C ALA A 87 -2.62 -6.29 -12.92
N THR A 88 -1.84 -5.71 -13.84
CA THR A 88 -0.73 -6.40 -14.50
C THR A 88 0.35 -6.76 -13.47
N LEU A 89 0.72 -5.82 -12.58
CA LEU A 89 1.65 -6.11 -11.49
C LEU A 89 1.16 -7.27 -10.61
N ASP A 90 -0.15 -7.33 -10.33
CA ASP A 90 -0.73 -8.42 -9.52
C ASP A 90 -0.59 -9.78 -10.22
N TRP A 91 -0.83 -9.82 -11.54
CA TRP A 91 -0.65 -11.03 -12.33
C TRP A 91 0.81 -11.49 -12.40
N VAL A 92 1.75 -10.58 -12.70
CA VAL A 92 3.17 -10.94 -12.82
C VAL A 92 3.82 -11.28 -11.49
N SER A 93 3.29 -10.74 -10.40
CA SER A 93 3.70 -11.07 -9.03
C SER A 93 2.91 -12.24 -8.40
N ARG A 94 1.94 -12.82 -9.13
CA ARG A 94 1.09 -13.92 -8.64
C ARG A 94 0.28 -13.56 -7.39
N GLY A 95 -0.30 -12.36 -7.37
CA GLY A 95 -1.17 -11.91 -6.28
C GLY A 95 -0.44 -11.17 -5.14
N ARG A 96 0.70 -10.56 -5.43
CA ARG A 96 1.47 -9.83 -4.40
C ARG A 96 1.49 -8.32 -4.60
N ALA A 97 0.71 -7.79 -5.56
CA ALA A 97 0.65 -6.37 -5.76
C ALA A 97 -0.23 -5.66 -4.72
N GLY A 98 0.22 -4.51 -4.32
CA GLY A 98 -0.56 -3.42 -3.81
C GLY A 98 -0.22 -2.15 -4.57
N TRP A 99 -0.75 -1.04 -4.16
CA TRP A 99 -0.38 0.28 -4.65
C TRP A 99 -0.67 1.34 -3.61
N GLN A 100 0.19 2.31 -3.48
CA GLN A 100 -0.01 3.45 -2.61
C GLN A 100 -0.54 4.62 -3.43
N ALA A 101 -1.79 5.03 -3.17
CA ALA A 101 -2.37 6.20 -3.79
C ALA A 101 -1.78 7.47 -3.16
N ASP A 102 -1.29 8.37 -4.01
CA ASP A 102 -0.76 9.66 -3.59
C ASP A 102 -1.31 10.78 -4.48
N VAL A 103 -1.14 12.02 -4.06
CA VAL A 103 -1.61 13.23 -4.74
C VAL A 103 -0.48 14.22 -5.00
N SER A 104 -0.51 14.86 -6.16
CA SER A 104 0.39 15.97 -6.48
C SER A 104 -0.23 17.30 -6.01
N THR A 105 0.53 18.05 -5.22
CA THR A 105 0.06 19.31 -4.63
C THR A 105 0.77 20.55 -5.17
N THR A 106 1.75 20.37 -6.05
CA THR A 106 2.60 21.48 -6.52
C THR A 106 2.26 21.92 -7.94
N GLU A 107 2.34 23.22 -8.18
CA GLU A 107 2.19 23.79 -9.53
C GLU A 107 3.31 23.30 -10.46
N ALA A 108 4.51 23.07 -9.93
CA ALA A 108 5.64 22.58 -10.72
C ALA A 108 5.33 21.21 -11.34
N GLU A 109 4.74 20.28 -10.58
CA GLU A 109 4.30 18.98 -11.09
C GLU A 109 3.18 19.13 -12.13
N ALA A 110 2.18 19.96 -11.86
CA ALA A 110 1.07 20.20 -12.80
C ALA A 110 1.56 20.73 -14.17
N ARG A 111 2.58 21.58 -14.17
CA ARG A 111 3.19 22.14 -15.40
C ARG A 111 3.88 21.08 -16.26
N LEU A 112 4.39 20.00 -15.68
CA LEU A 112 5.02 18.89 -16.44
C LEU A 112 4.01 18.21 -17.36
N PHE A 113 2.75 18.14 -16.95
CA PHE A 113 1.70 17.47 -17.72
C PHE A 113 0.99 18.38 -18.74
N GLY A 114 0.89 19.69 -18.46
CA GLY A 114 0.28 20.67 -19.36
C GLY A 114 -1.21 20.47 -19.66
N ARG A 115 -1.86 19.52 -19.02
CA ARG A 115 -3.27 19.14 -19.29
C ARG A 115 -4.28 19.83 -18.39
N ARG A 116 -3.86 20.24 -17.21
CA ARG A 116 -4.66 21.05 -16.29
C ARG A 116 -4.01 22.41 -16.20
N PRO A 117 -4.76 23.52 -16.25
CA PRO A 117 -4.23 24.75 -15.72
C PRO A 117 -3.75 24.41 -14.32
N ALA A 118 -2.56 24.93 -13.97
CA ALA A 118 -2.12 24.89 -12.59
C ALA A 118 -3.35 25.16 -11.72
N ALA A 119 -3.70 24.22 -10.85
CA ALA A 119 -4.88 24.42 -10.01
C ALA A 119 -4.76 25.83 -9.44
N PRO A 120 -5.85 26.62 -9.41
CA PRO A 120 -5.81 27.92 -8.78
C PRO A 120 -5.10 27.73 -7.45
N PRO A 121 -4.24 28.68 -6.99
CA PRO A 121 -3.35 28.47 -5.90
C PRO A 121 -4.08 27.72 -4.79
N ALA A 122 -3.74 26.42 -4.67
CA ALA A 122 -4.40 25.40 -3.89
C ALA A 122 -5.84 25.04 -4.36
N ALA A 123 -5.97 24.05 -5.28
CA ALA A 123 -7.06 23.11 -5.11
C ALA A 123 -6.98 22.63 -3.65
N PRO A 124 -8.04 22.79 -2.83
CA PRO A 124 -7.93 22.43 -1.42
C PRO A 124 -7.48 20.96 -1.35
N PRO A 125 -6.54 20.57 -0.49
CA PRO A 125 -6.06 19.17 -0.38
C PRO A 125 -7.20 18.15 -0.32
N ALA A 126 -8.38 18.57 0.16
CA ALA A 126 -9.60 17.79 0.17
C ALA A 126 -10.07 17.37 -1.24
N ALA A 127 -10.00 18.24 -2.24
CA ALA A 127 -10.44 17.91 -3.60
C ALA A 127 -9.49 16.91 -4.28
N LEU A 128 -8.18 17.04 -4.03
CA LEU A 128 -7.19 16.09 -4.54
C LEU A 128 -7.37 14.70 -3.91
N TRP A 129 -7.62 14.63 -2.63
CA TRP A 129 -7.88 13.37 -1.93
C TRP A 129 -9.26 12.78 -2.26
N GLN A 130 -10.26 13.62 -2.58
CA GLN A 130 -11.52 13.15 -3.14
C GLN A 130 -11.27 12.47 -4.50
N GLU A 131 -10.54 13.12 -5.40
CA GLU A 131 -10.17 12.54 -6.71
C GLU A 131 -9.38 11.23 -6.53
N ALA A 132 -8.39 11.19 -5.63
CA ALA A 132 -7.65 9.97 -5.33
C ALA A 132 -8.56 8.83 -4.84
N GLY A 133 -9.56 9.15 -4.03
CA GLY A 133 -10.60 8.21 -3.61
C GLY A 133 -11.46 7.71 -4.78
N GLU A 134 -11.82 8.60 -5.71
CA GLU A 134 -12.55 8.23 -6.92
C GLU A 134 -11.72 7.33 -7.84
N VAL A 135 -10.39 7.58 -7.96
CA VAL A 135 -9.46 6.70 -8.67
C VAL A 135 -9.39 5.32 -8.01
N ALA A 136 -9.35 5.27 -6.68
CA ALA A 136 -9.36 3.99 -5.96
C ALA A 136 -10.68 3.22 -6.15
N ASP A 137 -11.83 3.90 -6.12
CA ASP A 137 -13.14 3.25 -6.36
C ASP A 137 -13.25 2.73 -7.80
N VAL A 138 -12.91 3.57 -8.79
CA VAL A 138 -13.01 3.13 -10.21
C VAL A 138 -12.03 2.01 -10.52
N SER A 139 -10.83 2.02 -9.94
CA SER A 139 -9.88 0.90 -10.07
C SER A 139 -10.47 -0.38 -9.51
N GLY A 140 -11.06 -0.35 -8.33
CA GLY A 140 -11.76 -1.49 -7.74
C GLY A 140 -12.93 -2.01 -8.59
N ARG A 141 -13.67 -1.10 -9.25
CA ARG A 141 -14.76 -1.47 -10.19
C ARG A 141 -14.21 -2.10 -11.46
N LEU A 142 -13.13 -1.58 -12.00
CA LEU A 142 -12.47 -2.12 -13.18
C LEU A 142 -11.93 -3.53 -12.92
N TRP A 143 -11.27 -3.76 -11.77
CA TRP A 143 -10.81 -5.10 -11.39
C TRP A 143 -11.96 -6.10 -11.23
N ASP A 144 -13.12 -5.67 -10.74
CA ASP A 144 -14.31 -6.51 -10.62
C ASP A 144 -15.08 -6.67 -11.95
N SER A 145 -14.79 -5.85 -12.98
CA SER A 145 -15.55 -5.85 -14.24
C SER A 145 -15.44 -7.15 -15.05
N TRP A 146 -14.46 -7.98 -14.73
CA TRP A 146 -14.40 -9.38 -15.11
C TRP A 146 -14.81 -10.23 -13.90
N GLU A 147 -15.74 -11.16 -14.06
CA GLU A 147 -15.99 -12.18 -13.06
C GLU A 147 -14.88 -13.24 -13.09
N ASP A 148 -14.68 -13.96 -12.00
CA ASP A 148 -13.58 -14.92 -11.85
C ASP A 148 -13.56 -16.02 -12.92
N ASP A 149 -14.73 -16.38 -13.44
CA ASP A 149 -14.95 -17.40 -14.45
C ASP A 149 -15.39 -16.82 -15.82
N ALA A 150 -15.06 -15.57 -16.09
CA ALA A 150 -15.36 -14.91 -17.37
C ALA A 150 -14.52 -15.49 -18.52
N GLU A 151 -13.30 -15.97 -18.25
CA GLU A 151 -12.43 -16.62 -19.23
C GLU A 151 -12.74 -18.12 -19.31
N ILE A 152 -13.43 -18.54 -20.37
CA ILE A 152 -13.92 -19.91 -20.52
C ILE A 152 -13.05 -20.80 -21.41
N ARG A 153 -12.30 -20.23 -22.35
CA ARG A 153 -11.40 -20.94 -23.30
C ARG A 153 -12.05 -22.16 -23.96
N ASP A 154 -13.32 -22.02 -24.36
CA ASP A 154 -14.08 -23.11 -24.99
C ASP A 154 -13.64 -23.31 -26.46
N ALA A 155 -12.79 -24.29 -26.68
CA ALA A 155 -12.31 -24.63 -28.01
C ALA A 155 -13.40 -25.18 -28.93
N ALA A 156 -14.44 -25.84 -28.41
CA ALA A 156 -15.52 -26.42 -29.18
C ALA A 156 -16.40 -25.37 -29.87
N THR A 157 -16.67 -24.28 -29.16
CA THR A 157 -17.47 -23.14 -29.67
C THR A 157 -16.62 -21.99 -30.19
N GLY A 158 -15.30 -22.04 -30.04
CA GLY A 158 -14.38 -20.96 -30.38
C GLY A 158 -14.53 -19.72 -29.46
N ARG A 159 -15.20 -19.86 -28.32
CA ARG A 159 -15.42 -18.76 -27.37
C ARG A 159 -14.28 -18.72 -26.35
N PHE A 160 -13.54 -17.62 -26.32
CA PHE A 160 -12.51 -17.40 -25.32
C PHE A 160 -13.08 -16.83 -24.02
N ILE A 161 -14.07 -15.94 -24.13
CA ILE A 161 -14.67 -15.18 -23.03
C ILE A 161 -16.18 -15.38 -23.01
N ASP A 162 -16.75 -15.48 -21.82
CA ASP A 162 -18.19 -15.32 -21.58
C ASP A 162 -18.51 -13.83 -21.43
N ARG A 163 -19.13 -13.25 -22.45
CA ARG A 163 -19.43 -11.82 -22.51
C ARG A 163 -20.43 -11.37 -21.44
N ASP A 164 -21.28 -12.26 -20.96
CA ASP A 164 -22.28 -11.95 -19.92
C ASP A 164 -21.64 -11.75 -18.55
N LYS A 165 -20.34 -12.09 -18.41
CA LYS A 165 -19.51 -11.93 -17.22
C LYS A 165 -18.52 -10.76 -17.30
N LEU A 166 -18.65 -9.94 -18.36
CA LEU A 166 -17.92 -8.68 -18.49
C LEU A 166 -18.89 -7.52 -18.31
N HIS A 167 -18.56 -6.60 -17.41
CA HIS A 167 -19.44 -5.51 -17.00
C HIS A 167 -18.83 -4.15 -17.32
N TYR A 168 -19.64 -3.28 -17.93
CA TYR A 168 -19.27 -1.88 -18.03
C TYR A 168 -19.30 -1.27 -16.62
N VAL A 169 -18.33 -0.38 -16.37
CA VAL A 169 -18.20 0.30 -15.07
C VAL A 169 -19.04 1.56 -15.05
N ASP A 170 -19.11 2.25 -16.21
CA ASP A 170 -19.83 3.51 -16.43
C ASP A 170 -19.69 4.48 -15.24
N PHE A 171 -18.42 4.72 -14.86
CA PHE A 171 -18.09 5.56 -13.72
C PHE A 171 -18.08 7.04 -14.11
N GLU A 172 -18.78 7.85 -13.35
CA GLU A 172 -18.78 9.31 -13.45
C GLU A 172 -18.25 9.89 -12.14
N GLY A 173 -17.03 10.44 -12.19
CA GLY A 173 -16.35 11.10 -11.08
C GLY A 173 -16.42 12.62 -11.20
N SER A 174 -15.80 13.30 -10.25
CA SER A 174 -15.77 14.78 -10.22
C SER A 174 -14.89 15.39 -11.32
N THR A 175 -13.86 14.68 -11.78
CA THR A 175 -12.84 15.19 -12.72
C THR A 175 -12.62 14.29 -13.94
N PHE A 176 -13.17 13.07 -13.94
CA PHE A 176 -13.00 12.10 -15.02
C PHE A 176 -14.19 11.14 -15.12
N THR A 177 -14.30 10.47 -16.26
CA THR A 177 -15.27 9.37 -16.47
C THR A 177 -14.54 8.15 -17.02
N VAL A 178 -15.00 6.93 -16.66
CA VAL A 178 -14.43 5.68 -17.16
C VAL A 178 -15.56 4.72 -17.51
N LYS A 179 -15.60 4.28 -18.76
CA LYS A 179 -16.62 3.36 -19.23
C LYS A 179 -16.32 1.90 -18.85
N GLY A 180 -15.11 1.44 -19.03
CA GLY A 180 -14.76 0.02 -18.87
C GLY A 180 -15.34 -0.87 -20.02
N PRO A 181 -15.34 -2.19 -19.87
CA PRO A 181 -14.68 -2.96 -18.80
C PRO A 181 -13.15 -2.84 -18.84
N ALA A 182 -12.47 -3.40 -17.82
CA ALA A 182 -11.01 -3.52 -17.84
C ALA A 182 -10.54 -4.36 -19.04
N ILE A 183 -9.28 -4.14 -19.46
CA ILE A 183 -8.62 -4.97 -20.49
C ILE A 183 -7.81 -6.12 -19.87
N VAL A 184 -7.49 -6.02 -18.58
CA VAL A 184 -6.81 -7.06 -17.82
C VAL A 184 -7.86 -7.89 -17.09
N PRO A 185 -7.85 -9.23 -17.18
CA PRO A 185 -8.75 -10.07 -16.40
C PRO A 185 -8.62 -9.80 -14.90
N ARG A 186 -9.61 -10.24 -14.13
CA ARG A 186 -9.67 -10.03 -12.70
C ARG A 186 -8.36 -10.47 -12.01
N PRO A 187 -7.71 -9.59 -11.22
CA PRO A 187 -6.44 -9.90 -10.58
C PRO A 187 -6.53 -11.12 -9.64
N PRO A 188 -5.43 -11.85 -9.41
CA PRO A 188 -5.39 -13.01 -8.49
C PRO A 188 -5.95 -12.71 -7.11
N GLN A 189 -5.68 -11.54 -6.54
CA GLN A 189 -6.22 -11.09 -5.26
C GLN A 189 -7.68 -10.61 -5.33
N GLY A 190 -8.31 -10.62 -6.51
CA GLY A 190 -9.58 -9.97 -6.77
C GLY A 190 -9.44 -8.46 -6.87
N ARG A 191 -8.93 -7.83 -5.82
CA ARG A 191 -8.53 -6.42 -5.80
C ARG A 191 -7.16 -6.30 -5.14
N PRO A 192 -6.13 -5.81 -5.84
CA PRO A 192 -4.83 -5.47 -5.24
C PRO A 192 -4.99 -4.56 -4.02
N VAL A 193 -4.07 -4.70 -3.06
CA VAL A 193 -4.13 -3.96 -1.80
C VAL A 193 -3.95 -2.47 -2.04
N THR A 194 -4.87 -1.66 -1.51
CA THR A 194 -4.79 -0.20 -1.56
C THR A 194 -4.19 0.35 -0.27
N VAL A 195 -3.10 1.10 -0.39
CA VAL A 195 -2.40 1.75 0.72
C VAL A 195 -2.61 3.27 0.63
N ILE A 196 -2.86 3.94 1.75
CA ILE A 196 -2.95 5.41 1.81
C ILE A 196 -2.18 5.92 3.04
N ASP A 197 -1.30 6.92 2.82
CA ASP A 197 -0.69 7.68 3.91
C ASP A 197 -1.70 8.70 4.45
N ALA A 198 -2.22 8.43 5.64
CA ALA A 198 -3.28 9.19 6.28
C ALA A 198 -2.77 10.30 7.22
N THR A 199 -1.65 10.93 6.86
CA THR A 199 -1.06 12.03 7.65
C THR A 199 -1.99 13.23 7.76
N THR A 200 -2.72 13.57 6.71
CA THR A 200 -3.65 14.72 6.69
C THR A 200 -5.10 14.29 6.91
N ALA A 201 -5.94 15.21 7.41
CA ALA A 201 -7.35 14.91 7.63
C ALA A 201 -8.12 14.51 6.32
N PRO A 202 -7.89 15.15 5.16
CA PRO A 202 -8.47 14.68 3.90
C PRO A 202 -7.99 13.28 3.48
N ALA A 203 -6.70 12.96 3.69
CA ALA A 203 -6.17 11.64 3.43
C ALA A 203 -6.80 10.57 4.35
N ARG A 204 -7.06 10.90 5.62
CA ARG A 204 -7.79 10.00 6.55
C ARG A 204 -9.20 9.68 6.07
N GLU A 205 -9.89 10.65 5.47
CA GLU A 205 -11.23 10.43 4.91
C GLU A 205 -11.17 9.49 3.71
N ALA A 206 -10.22 9.70 2.78
CA ALA A 206 -10.01 8.82 1.64
C ALA A 206 -9.58 7.41 2.09
N ALA A 207 -8.68 7.31 3.08
CA ALA A 207 -8.24 6.04 3.64
C ALA A 207 -9.39 5.26 4.27
N ALA A 208 -10.24 5.91 5.05
CA ALA A 208 -11.40 5.28 5.68
C ALA A 208 -12.37 4.67 4.65
N ARG A 209 -12.48 5.29 3.47
CA ARG A 209 -13.37 4.82 2.39
C ARG A 209 -12.74 3.71 1.54
N HIS A 210 -11.44 3.79 1.24
CA HIS A 210 -10.86 3.05 0.13
C HIS A 210 -9.62 2.21 0.49
N ALA A 211 -8.89 2.52 1.59
CA ALA A 211 -7.65 1.80 1.92
C ALA A 211 -7.91 0.42 2.53
N ASP A 212 -7.04 -0.53 2.24
CA ASP A 212 -6.87 -1.79 2.98
C ASP A 212 -5.79 -1.62 4.06
N VAL A 213 -4.76 -0.83 3.76
CA VAL A 213 -3.67 -0.49 4.68
C VAL A 213 -3.56 1.03 4.79
N VAL A 214 -3.36 1.50 6.01
CA VAL A 214 -3.25 2.93 6.33
C VAL A 214 -1.93 3.18 7.01
N HIS A 215 -1.10 4.05 6.43
CA HIS A 215 0.08 4.54 7.12
C HIS A 215 -0.29 5.78 7.95
N ILE A 216 0.11 5.80 9.20
CA ILE A 216 -0.10 6.93 10.11
C ILE A 216 1.22 7.40 10.70
N ARG A 217 1.25 8.62 11.20
CA ARG A 217 2.41 9.18 11.92
C ARG A 217 2.03 9.48 13.34
N ALA A 218 2.85 9.02 14.27
CA ALA A 218 2.67 9.25 15.69
C ALA A 218 4.04 9.20 16.39
N THR A 219 4.18 9.95 17.47
CA THR A 219 5.37 9.95 18.31
C THR A 219 5.15 9.22 19.63
N THR A 220 3.91 8.87 19.94
CA THR A 220 3.55 8.08 21.13
C THR A 220 2.52 7.00 20.77
N PRO A 221 2.46 5.90 21.56
CA PRO A 221 1.45 4.85 21.39
C PRO A 221 0.02 5.38 21.46
N GLU A 222 -0.24 6.34 22.35
CA GLU A 222 -1.57 6.93 22.57
C GLU A 222 -2.02 7.72 21.34
N GLN A 223 -1.12 8.48 20.70
CA GLN A 223 -1.40 9.18 19.45
C GLN A 223 -1.70 8.18 18.31
N ALA A 224 -0.91 7.11 18.22
CA ALA A 224 -1.14 6.07 17.21
C ALA A 224 -2.52 5.42 17.39
N ALA A 225 -2.86 5.03 18.61
CA ALA A 225 -4.16 4.45 18.95
C ALA A 225 -5.31 5.41 18.61
N ALA A 226 -5.18 6.70 18.96
CA ALA A 226 -6.21 7.70 18.68
C ALA A 226 -6.47 7.88 17.18
N VAL A 227 -5.42 7.94 16.35
CA VAL A 227 -5.56 8.06 14.89
C VAL A 227 -6.13 6.77 14.29
N ARG A 228 -5.65 5.59 14.73
CA ARG A 228 -6.20 4.30 14.32
C ARG A 228 -7.71 4.23 14.58
N ASP A 229 -8.12 4.56 15.80
CA ASP A 229 -9.52 4.49 16.20
C ASP A 229 -10.38 5.54 15.45
N GLU A 230 -9.81 6.70 15.12
CA GLU A 230 -10.46 7.69 14.25
C GLU A 230 -10.74 7.11 12.86
N VAL A 231 -9.71 6.55 12.22
CA VAL A 231 -9.84 5.99 10.85
C VAL A 231 -10.80 4.81 10.83
N ARG A 232 -10.73 3.91 11.81
CA ARG A 232 -11.65 2.77 11.94
C ARG A 232 -13.10 3.20 12.16
N ARG A 233 -13.36 4.21 13.02
CA ARG A 233 -14.70 4.77 13.20
C ARG A 233 -15.25 5.39 11.91
N LYS A 234 -14.42 6.12 11.17
CA LYS A 234 -14.80 6.66 9.86
C LYS A 234 -15.12 5.54 8.86
N ALA A 235 -14.32 4.49 8.81
CA ALA A 235 -14.57 3.32 7.95
C ALA A 235 -15.89 2.64 8.28
N ALA A 236 -16.21 2.44 9.56
CA ALA A 236 -17.51 1.94 10.01
C ALA A 236 -18.67 2.86 9.59
N GLY A 237 -18.48 4.18 9.64
CA GLY A 237 -19.45 5.17 9.14
C GLY A 237 -19.71 5.08 7.63
N HIS A 238 -18.76 4.52 6.87
CA HIS A 238 -18.90 4.22 5.44
C HIS A 238 -19.37 2.77 5.16
N GLY A 239 -19.82 2.05 6.18
CA GLY A 239 -20.31 0.67 6.04
C GLY A 239 -19.20 -0.37 5.80
N ARG A 240 -17.94 -0.04 6.11
CA ARG A 240 -16.82 -0.97 6.02
C ARG A 240 -16.55 -1.62 7.37
N ASP A 241 -16.07 -2.85 7.34
CA ASP A 241 -15.55 -3.52 8.54
C ASP A 241 -14.28 -2.80 9.03
N PRO A 242 -14.28 -2.17 10.21
CA PRO A 242 -13.12 -1.47 10.74
C PRO A 242 -11.95 -2.40 11.04
N GLU A 243 -12.21 -3.69 11.32
CA GLU A 243 -11.18 -4.69 11.60
C GLU A 243 -10.51 -5.22 10.31
N ALA A 244 -11.09 -4.94 9.14
CA ALA A 244 -10.45 -5.23 7.85
C ALA A 244 -9.37 -4.19 7.47
N LEU A 245 -9.24 -3.07 8.20
CA LEU A 245 -8.14 -2.12 8.00
C LEU A 245 -6.91 -2.52 8.80
N ARG A 246 -5.75 -2.46 8.13
CA ARG A 246 -4.43 -2.54 8.80
C ARG A 246 -3.85 -1.15 8.94
N VAL A 247 -3.56 -0.74 10.17
CA VAL A 247 -3.03 0.58 10.47
C VAL A 247 -1.58 0.46 10.95
N LEU A 248 -0.65 0.94 10.14
CA LEU A 248 0.78 0.86 10.38
C LEU A 248 1.35 2.23 10.71
N VAL A 249 2.22 2.29 11.71
CA VAL A 249 2.96 3.51 12.04
C VAL A 249 4.14 3.65 11.09
N ALA A 250 4.20 4.75 10.36
CA ALA A 250 5.30 5.07 9.47
C ALA A 250 6.44 5.74 10.25
N LEU A 251 7.62 5.12 10.24
CA LEU A 251 8.83 5.60 10.89
C LEU A 251 9.95 5.73 9.88
N THR A 252 10.60 6.90 9.84
CA THR A 252 11.92 7.01 9.22
C THR A 252 12.97 6.51 10.20
N VAL A 253 13.87 5.62 9.78
CA VAL A 253 14.74 4.86 10.66
C VAL A 253 16.22 5.09 10.31
N ASP A 254 17.02 5.48 11.31
CA ASP A 254 18.49 5.51 11.27
C ASP A 254 19.02 4.61 12.39
N LEU A 255 19.56 3.46 12.03
CA LEU A 255 20.06 2.49 13.02
C LEU A 255 21.52 2.68 13.38
N GLY A 256 22.23 3.59 12.70
CA GLY A 256 23.66 3.79 12.97
C GLY A 256 24.50 2.49 12.85
N ASP A 257 25.61 2.45 13.58
CA ASP A 257 26.53 1.31 13.57
C ASP A 257 26.57 0.53 14.90
N VAL A 258 25.73 0.90 15.87
CA VAL A 258 25.67 0.29 17.21
C VAL A 258 24.41 -0.56 17.36
N GLU A 259 24.50 -1.60 18.21
CA GLU A 259 23.34 -2.47 18.50
C GLU A 259 22.29 -1.77 19.39
N THR A 260 22.76 -0.92 20.31
CA THR A 260 21.96 -0.11 21.20
C THR A 260 22.57 1.29 21.28
N ALA A 261 21.77 2.33 21.10
CA ALA A 261 22.23 3.70 21.22
C ALA A 261 22.22 4.16 22.69
N PRO A 262 23.11 5.08 23.09
CA PRO A 262 23.07 5.67 24.44
C PRO A 262 21.75 6.37 24.76
N GLU A 263 21.16 7.04 23.78
CA GLU A 263 19.89 7.76 23.87
C GLU A 263 19.01 7.43 22.65
N PRO A 264 18.40 6.23 22.63
CA PRO A 264 17.48 5.88 21.53
C PRO A 264 16.18 6.65 21.68
N GLY A 265 15.55 7.03 20.59
CA GLY A 265 14.30 7.75 20.70
C GLY A 265 13.62 8.10 19.39
N LEU A 266 12.37 8.55 19.53
CA LEU A 266 11.58 9.14 18.47
C LEU A 266 11.76 10.66 18.48
N GLU A 267 12.16 11.19 17.36
CA GLU A 267 12.30 12.63 17.14
C GLU A 267 11.24 13.13 16.17
N SER A 268 10.74 14.33 16.44
CA SER A 268 9.87 15.08 15.53
C SER A 268 10.32 16.53 15.52
N GLY A 269 10.52 17.11 14.36
CA GLY A 269 10.95 18.50 14.29
C GLY A 269 10.97 19.08 12.87
N PRO A 270 11.04 20.41 12.74
CA PRO A 270 11.04 21.07 11.43
C PRO A 270 12.24 20.73 10.55
N GLN A 271 13.35 20.26 11.13
CA GLN A 271 14.53 19.78 10.39
C GLN A 271 14.26 18.45 9.66
N LEU A 272 13.22 17.71 10.10
CA LEU A 272 12.75 16.46 9.51
C LEU A 272 11.47 16.68 8.69
N ALA A 273 11.14 17.93 8.36
CA ALA A 273 9.97 18.28 7.56
C ALA A 273 9.94 17.46 6.26
N GLY A 274 8.88 16.69 6.07
CA GLY A 274 8.71 15.75 4.95
C GLY A 274 9.17 14.31 5.23
N ARG A 275 9.89 14.02 6.32
CA ARG A 275 10.32 12.66 6.69
C ARG A 275 9.44 11.99 7.75
N GLY A 276 8.50 12.73 8.35
CA GLY A 276 7.59 12.21 9.37
C GLY A 276 8.23 11.96 10.73
N THR A 277 7.78 10.93 11.43
CA THR A 277 8.36 10.50 12.71
C THR A 277 9.68 9.80 12.46
N TYR A 278 10.71 10.24 13.14
CA TYR A 278 12.09 9.78 12.94
C TYR A 278 12.54 8.98 14.16
N PHE A 279 13.01 7.76 13.93
CA PHE A 279 13.62 6.92 14.95
C PHE A 279 15.13 6.89 14.78
N ARG A 280 15.85 7.14 15.87
CA ARG A 280 17.29 6.99 15.96
C ARG A 280 17.65 6.01 17.06
N GLY A 281 18.46 5.00 16.75
CA GLY A 281 18.83 3.97 17.71
C GLY A 281 19.58 2.83 17.06
N GLY A 282 19.70 1.71 17.79
CA GLY A 282 20.17 0.44 17.24
C GLY A 282 19.03 -0.52 16.92
N PRO A 283 19.32 -1.68 16.31
CA PRO A 283 18.32 -2.71 16.01
C PRO A 283 17.59 -3.23 17.24
N VAL A 284 18.26 -3.32 18.39
CA VAL A 284 17.67 -3.74 19.67
C VAL A 284 16.65 -2.72 20.13
N ASP A 285 17.00 -1.44 20.08
CA ASP A 285 16.14 -0.34 20.51
C ASP A 285 14.86 -0.26 19.66
N LEU A 286 15.00 -0.46 18.33
CA LEU A 286 13.86 -0.51 17.43
C LEU A 286 12.95 -1.72 17.71
N ALA A 287 13.55 -2.89 17.99
CA ALA A 287 12.78 -4.09 18.35
C ALA A 287 12.00 -3.89 19.66
N ASP A 288 12.58 -3.20 20.62
CA ASP A 288 11.93 -2.90 21.90
C ASP A 288 10.76 -1.91 21.72
N LEU A 289 10.95 -0.86 20.92
CA LEU A 289 9.90 0.09 20.57
C LEU A 289 8.73 -0.61 19.88
N ILE A 290 8.99 -1.38 18.83
CA ILE A 290 7.97 -2.13 18.09
C ILE A 290 7.22 -3.08 19.02
N ALA A 291 7.95 -3.83 19.85
CA ALA A 291 7.37 -4.77 20.80
C ALA A 291 6.47 -4.06 21.83
N GLN A 292 6.89 -2.92 22.34
CA GLN A 292 6.12 -2.13 23.29
C GLN A 292 4.82 -1.63 22.68
N TRP A 293 4.88 -1.00 21.51
CA TRP A 293 3.70 -0.44 20.85
C TRP A 293 2.72 -1.51 20.37
N HIS A 294 3.23 -2.63 19.87
CA HIS A 294 2.39 -3.75 19.49
C HIS A 294 1.66 -4.36 20.71
N ARG A 295 2.36 -4.55 21.84
CA ARG A 295 1.73 -5.07 23.07
C ARG A 295 0.68 -4.14 23.65
N SER A 296 0.84 -2.82 23.52
CA SER A 296 -0.16 -1.84 23.94
C SER A 296 -1.38 -1.78 23.02
N GLY A 297 -1.32 -2.45 21.84
CA GLY A 297 -2.37 -2.40 20.84
C GLY A 297 -2.46 -1.03 20.15
N ALA A 298 -1.39 -0.25 20.12
CA ALA A 298 -1.38 1.09 19.54
C ALA A 298 -1.57 1.09 18.02
N ALA A 299 -1.01 0.07 17.34
CA ALA A 299 -1.09 -0.09 15.89
C ALA A 299 -1.02 -1.58 15.53
N ASP A 300 -1.38 -1.92 14.30
CA ASP A 300 -1.30 -3.28 13.78
C ASP A 300 0.13 -3.62 13.33
N GLY A 301 0.99 -2.60 13.12
CA GLY A 301 2.37 -2.79 12.70
C GLY A 301 3.08 -1.49 12.35
N PHE A 302 4.18 -1.64 11.59
CA PHE A 302 5.06 -0.53 11.24
C PHE A 302 5.44 -0.57 9.76
N HIS A 303 5.54 0.61 9.15
CA HIS A 303 6.17 0.86 7.87
C HIS A 303 7.47 1.61 8.12
N LEU A 304 8.60 1.00 7.78
CA LEU A 304 9.93 1.48 8.09
C LEU A 304 10.58 2.09 6.84
N THR A 305 11.01 3.35 6.94
CA THR A 305 11.72 4.04 5.86
C THR A 305 13.19 4.20 6.25
N PRO A 306 14.10 3.33 5.78
CA PRO A 306 15.52 3.42 6.05
C PRO A 306 16.12 4.75 5.55
N ILE A 307 16.94 5.41 6.34
CA ILE A 307 17.70 6.61 5.90
C ILE A 307 18.80 6.21 4.91
N THR A 308 19.49 5.14 5.21
CA THR A 308 20.50 4.53 4.33
C THR A 308 19.97 3.14 3.95
N PRO A 309 19.28 3.01 2.78
CA PRO A 309 18.51 1.81 2.47
C PRO A 309 19.28 0.50 2.63
N GLU A 310 20.52 0.41 2.12
CA GLU A 310 21.30 -0.83 2.20
C GLU A 310 21.67 -1.19 3.65
N ARG A 311 22.26 -0.23 4.38
CA ARG A 311 22.70 -0.44 5.76
C ARG A 311 21.53 -0.69 6.70
N ASP A 312 20.55 0.22 6.68
CA ASP A 312 19.49 0.19 7.69
C ASP A 312 18.50 -0.95 7.44
N LEU A 313 18.22 -1.30 6.18
CA LEU A 313 17.37 -2.46 5.89
C LEU A 313 18.03 -3.77 6.30
N GLU A 314 19.34 -3.91 6.06
CA GLU A 314 20.10 -5.07 6.54
C GLU A 314 20.06 -5.18 8.06
N ARG A 315 20.21 -4.08 8.77
CA ARG A 315 20.13 -4.04 10.24
C ARG A 315 18.70 -4.24 10.77
N ILE A 316 17.69 -3.78 10.04
CA ILE A 316 16.30 -4.10 10.34
C ILE A 316 16.07 -5.60 10.24
N VAL A 317 16.46 -6.24 9.14
CA VAL A 317 16.20 -7.66 8.90
C VAL A 317 17.03 -8.55 9.83
N ASN A 318 18.34 -8.38 9.85
CA ASN A 318 19.25 -9.25 10.59
C ASN A 318 19.29 -8.96 12.10
N GLY A 319 18.88 -7.76 12.51
CA GLY A 319 18.86 -7.36 13.93
C GLY A 319 17.42 -7.25 14.48
N THR A 320 16.68 -6.24 14.09
CA THR A 320 15.35 -5.95 14.64
C THR A 320 14.36 -7.10 14.42
N VAL A 321 14.22 -7.56 13.17
CA VAL A 321 13.29 -8.64 12.80
C VAL A 321 13.70 -9.95 13.47
N ALA A 322 14.97 -10.30 13.42
CA ALA A 322 15.49 -11.50 14.07
C ALA A 322 15.16 -11.52 15.58
N LEU A 323 15.30 -10.38 16.27
CA LEU A 323 14.92 -10.27 17.69
C LEU A 323 13.40 -10.41 17.91
N LEU A 324 12.58 -9.81 17.05
CA LEU A 324 11.13 -9.95 17.14
C LEU A 324 10.68 -11.39 16.88
N GLN A 325 11.31 -12.09 15.96
CA GLN A 325 11.09 -13.52 15.69
C GLN A 325 11.52 -14.39 16.88
N HIS A 326 12.70 -14.16 17.44
CA HIS A 326 13.16 -14.85 18.65
C HIS A 326 12.22 -14.66 19.86
N ARG A 327 11.59 -13.46 19.96
CA ARG A 327 10.59 -13.15 20.99
C ARG A 327 9.19 -13.68 20.65
N SER A 328 9.00 -14.39 19.55
CA SER A 328 7.71 -14.87 19.03
C SER A 328 6.67 -13.76 18.84
N LEU A 329 7.12 -12.57 18.51
CA LEU A 329 6.27 -11.40 18.21
C LEU A 329 6.05 -11.23 16.71
N PHE A 330 6.97 -11.71 15.88
CA PHE A 330 6.89 -11.67 14.44
C PHE A 330 7.08 -13.08 13.85
N ARG A 331 6.55 -13.30 12.67
CA ARG A 331 6.62 -14.58 11.96
C ARG A 331 8.01 -14.85 11.37
N THR A 332 8.31 -16.12 11.14
CA THR A 332 9.55 -16.58 10.47
C THR A 332 9.31 -17.00 9.01
N PHE A 333 8.07 -17.00 8.54
CA PHE A 333 7.69 -17.33 7.17
C PHE A 333 6.41 -16.58 6.78
N HIS A 334 6.20 -16.36 5.48
CA HIS A 334 5.01 -15.70 5.01
C HIS A 334 3.77 -16.62 5.09
N PRO A 335 2.66 -16.16 5.65
CA PRO A 335 1.39 -16.90 5.66
C PRO A 335 0.72 -16.76 4.27
N GLY A 336 0.60 -17.83 3.52
CA GLY A 336 -0.04 -17.81 2.21
C GLY A 336 0.86 -17.35 1.06
N GLY A 337 0.26 -17.11 -0.10
CA GLY A 337 0.93 -16.75 -1.36
C GLY A 337 0.64 -15.36 -1.88
N THR A 338 -0.33 -14.64 -1.29
CA THR A 338 -0.76 -13.32 -1.74
C THR A 338 -0.54 -12.25 -0.66
N LEU A 339 -0.44 -10.99 -1.08
CA LEU A 339 -0.29 -9.89 -0.12
C LEU A 339 -1.50 -9.76 0.81
N ARG A 340 -2.72 -10.02 0.30
CA ARG A 340 -3.92 -10.05 1.16
C ARG A 340 -3.82 -11.11 2.26
N GLU A 341 -3.33 -12.30 1.93
CA GLU A 341 -3.14 -13.37 2.93
C GLU A 341 -2.07 -13.00 3.96
N HIS A 342 -0.97 -12.35 3.55
CA HIS A 342 0.06 -11.87 4.49
C HIS A 342 -0.53 -10.89 5.51
N LEU A 343 -1.42 -10.02 5.03
CA LEU A 343 -2.09 -9.01 5.85
C LEU A 343 -3.33 -9.55 6.59
N GLY A 344 -3.67 -10.83 6.44
CA GLY A 344 -4.88 -11.41 7.01
C GLY A 344 -6.17 -10.79 6.47
N LEU A 345 -6.16 -10.35 5.22
CA LEU A 345 -7.29 -9.74 4.52
C LEU A 345 -7.99 -10.77 3.63
N VAL A 346 -9.30 -10.75 3.65
CA VAL A 346 -10.11 -11.62 2.79
C VAL A 346 -9.97 -11.20 1.33
N ARG A 347 -9.90 -12.17 0.40
CA ARG A 347 -10.06 -11.91 -1.03
C ARG A 347 -11.50 -11.43 -1.30
N PRO A 348 -11.72 -10.20 -1.77
CA PRO A 348 -13.07 -9.69 -1.96
C PRO A 348 -13.78 -10.41 -3.11
N ALA A 349 -15.07 -10.68 -2.95
CA ALA A 349 -15.92 -11.16 -4.05
C ALA A 349 -16.09 -10.06 -5.12
N SER A 350 -16.31 -10.46 -6.38
CA SER A 350 -16.71 -9.50 -7.41
C SER A 350 -18.06 -8.87 -7.05
N ARG A 351 -18.15 -7.55 -7.12
CA ARG A 351 -19.41 -6.82 -6.88
C ARG A 351 -20.52 -7.21 -7.85
N TYR A 352 -20.16 -7.57 -9.09
CA TYR A 352 -21.11 -7.96 -10.11
C TYR A 352 -21.61 -9.39 -9.93
N ALA A 353 -20.75 -10.33 -9.55
CA ALA A 353 -21.14 -11.69 -9.22
C ALA A 353 -22.06 -11.73 -7.99
N ALA A 354 -21.75 -10.94 -6.95
CA ALA A 354 -22.58 -10.82 -5.76
C ALA A 354 -23.98 -10.26 -6.07
N ALA A 355 -24.06 -9.21 -6.89
CA ALA A 355 -25.33 -8.63 -7.31
C ALA A 355 -26.19 -9.63 -8.10
N ARG A 356 -25.57 -10.43 -8.98
CA ARG A 356 -26.27 -11.46 -9.76
C ARG A 356 -26.82 -12.59 -8.88
N THR A 357 -26.10 -13.00 -7.86
CA THR A 357 -26.57 -14.01 -6.90
C THR A 357 -27.76 -13.50 -6.11
N ALA A 358 -27.68 -12.29 -5.59
CA ALA A 358 -28.80 -11.67 -4.87
C ALA A 358 -30.06 -11.50 -5.74
N ALA A 359 -29.87 -11.16 -7.03
CA ALA A 359 -31.02 -11.04 -7.98
C ALA A 359 -31.67 -12.38 -8.36
N LYS A 360 -30.99 -13.53 -8.16
CA LYS A 360 -31.54 -14.85 -8.39
C LYS A 360 -32.28 -15.42 -7.16
N GLU A 361 -31.97 -14.89 -5.98
CA GLU A 361 -32.58 -15.28 -4.70
C GLU A 361 -33.81 -14.43 -4.33
N ALA A 362 -34.02 -13.29 -5.02
CA ALA A 362 -35.18 -12.39 -4.89
C ALA A 362 -36.28 -12.72 -5.90
#